data_b83415940641dbce2b2b980318c44eb9
#
_entry.id   b83415940641dbce2b2b980318c44eb9
#
_cell.length_a   1.000
_cell.length_b   1.000
_cell.length_c   1.000
_cell.angle_alpha   90.00
_cell.angle_beta   90.00
_cell.angle_gamma   90.00
#
_symmetry.space_group_name_H-M   'P 1'
#
loop_
_entity.id
_entity.type
_entity.pdbx_description
1 polymer ?
#
loop_
_entity_poly.entity_id
_entity_poly.type
_entity_poly.pdbx_seq_one_letter_code
_entity_poly.pdbx_strand_id
1 'polypeptide(L)'
;MAVQLVALCIDAHDPFRLARFWVGVLGWDLAEDHHGDGIALAPVDDTGFQLRFLPSEAEKVQQNRMHFDLTSVSPEMQEQTVARALKLGGRHHDVGQGPDATHVVLADPEGNEFCVIEAGNKFLAECGFVGALASDGSQDVGYFWSRALEWPLVWDQDQETAIRSPRGGPKITWGGPPFTPKTGRNRLRFDLAAEGDVNAELDRLIGLGAARADSPPGPFGEVEMTDPDGNEFTVWP
;
A
#
# COMPACT_ATOMS: atom_id res chain seq x y z
N MET A 1 19.86 9.45 8.33
CA MET A 1 18.53 9.44 8.99
C MET A 1 17.57 8.98 7.90
N ALA A 2 16.69 8.02 8.18
CA ALA A 2 15.79 7.46 7.17
C ALA A 2 14.45 8.18 7.21
N VAL A 3 13.72 8.17 6.10
CA VAL A 3 12.29 8.50 6.11
C VAL A 3 11.51 7.41 6.84
N GLN A 4 10.39 7.80 7.45
CA GLN A 4 9.43 6.85 8.00
C GLN A 4 8.22 6.73 7.06
N LEU A 5 7.76 5.49 6.81
CA LEU A 5 6.46 5.27 6.19
C LEU A 5 5.37 5.62 7.21
N VAL A 6 4.61 6.68 6.95
CA VAL A 6 3.57 7.18 7.87
C VAL A 6 2.17 6.87 7.41
N ALA A 7 1.94 6.80 6.09
CA ALA A 7 0.64 6.41 5.56
C ALA A 7 0.73 5.75 4.18
N LEU A 8 -0.32 4.98 3.87
CA LEU A 8 -0.71 4.61 2.51
C LEU A 8 -1.90 5.49 2.13
N CYS A 9 -1.72 6.34 1.12
CA CYS A 9 -2.76 7.18 0.57
C CYS A 9 -3.53 6.45 -0.52
N ILE A 10 -4.85 6.61 -0.54
CA ILE A 10 -5.77 6.02 -1.53
C ILE A 10 -6.65 7.14 -2.07
N ASP A 11 -6.55 7.41 -3.37
CA ASP A 11 -7.44 8.35 -4.05
C ASP A 11 -8.87 7.79 -4.12
N ALA A 12 -9.87 8.59 -3.79
CA ALA A 12 -11.27 8.19 -3.73
C ALA A 12 -12.22 9.28 -4.22
N HIS A 13 -13.28 8.90 -4.92
CA HIS A 13 -14.39 9.81 -5.25
C HIS A 13 -15.20 10.15 -3.99
N ASP A 14 -15.41 9.17 -3.11
CA ASP A 14 -16.07 9.34 -1.81
C ASP A 14 -15.17 8.79 -0.68
N PRO A 15 -14.22 9.62 -0.18
CA PRO A 15 -13.31 9.22 0.89
C PRO A 15 -14.01 8.71 2.15
N PHE A 16 -15.16 9.30 2.50
CA PHE A 16 -15.91 8.90 3.69
C PHE A 16 -16.52 7.49 3.54
N ARG A 17 -17.12 7.21 2.40
CA ARG A 17 -17.67 5.88 2.10
C ARG A 17 -16.58 4.83 2.07
N LEU A 18 -15.45 5.15 1.45
CA LEU A 18 -14.31 4.23 1.36
C LEU A 18 -13.66 3.98 2.73
N ALA A 19 -13.47 5.02 3.53
CA ALA A 19 -12.97 4.89 4.91
C ALA A 19 -13.88 3.99 5.76
N ARG A 20 -15.21 4.16 5.69
CA ARG A 20 -16.16 3.31 6.41
C ARG A 20 -16.09 1.83 6.00
N PHE A 21 -15.86 1.55 4.72
CA PHE A 21 -15.64 0.20 4.25
C PHE A 21 -14.40 -0.40 4.93
N TRP A 22 -13.28 0.31 4.89
CA TRP A 22 -12.03 -0.19 5.44
C TRP A 22 -12.03 -0.24 6.97
N VAL A 23 -12.71 0.67 7.68
CA VAL A 23 -13.01 0.51 9.13
C VAL A 23 -13.71 -0.82 9.38
N GLY A 24 -14.74 -1.16 8.61
CA GLY A 24 -15.47 -2.40 8.77
C GLY A 24 -14.69 -3.66 8.41
N VAL A 25 -13.77 -3.58 7.44
CA VAL A 25 -12.93 -4.72 7.03
C VAL A 25 -11.77 -4.93 7.99
N LEU A 26 -11.02 -3.86 8.30
CA LEU A 26 -9.79 -3.94 9.10
C LEU A 26 -10.06 -3.87 10.61
N GLY A 27 -11.16 -3.25 11.02
CA GLY A 27 -11.44 -2.98 12.44
C GLY A 27 -10.58 -1.84 13.00
N TRP A 28 -10.02 -0.98 12.14
CA TRP A 28 -9.20 0.16 12.54
C TRP A 28 -10.06 1.35 12.94
N ASP A 29 -9.48 2.27 13.71
CA ASP A 29 -10.16 3.46 14.19
C ASP A 29 -10.05 4.62 13.20
N LEU A 30 -11.12 5.44 13.11
CA LEU A 30 -11.03 6.73 12.43
C LEU A 30 -10.07 7.65 13.19
N ALA A 31 -9.20 8.32 12.45
CA ALA A 31 -8.23 9.28 12.97
C ALA A 31 -8.37 10.63 12.27
N GLU A 32 -7.85 11.69 12.89
CA GLU A 32 -7.75 12.98 12.23
C GLU A 32 -6.67 12.94 11.13
N ASP A 33 -6.99 13.48 9.97
CA ASP A 33 -6.00 13.73 8.92
C ASP A 33 -5.38 15.11 9.16
N HIS A 34 -4.14 15.14 9.62
CA HIS A 34 -3.42 16.38 9.92
C HIS A 34 -2.80 17.05 8.67
N HIS A 35 -2.93 16.44 7.50
CA HIS A 35 -2.24 16.85 6.27
C HIS A 35 -3.18 17.22 5.11
N GLY A 36 -4.47 17.47 5.35
CA GLY A 36 -5.37 17.92 4.30
C GLY A 36 -6.84 17.57 4.50
N ASP A 37 -7.59 17.51 3.40
CA ASP A 37 -9.04 17.27 3.37
C ASP A 37 -9.40 15.76 3.32
N GLY A 38 -8.46 14.89 3.65
CA GLY A 38 -8.64 13.45 3.65
C GLY A 38 -9.33 12.92 4.90
N ILE A 39 -9.53 11.60 4.91
CA ILE A 39 -9.96 10.85 6.09
C ILE A 39 -8.88 9.81 6.40
N ALA A 40 -8.43 9.76 7.64
CA ALA A 40 -7.41 8.81 8.07
C ALA A 40 -8.00 7.67 8.92
N LEU A 41 -7.39 6.49 8.81
CA LEU A 41 -7.57 5.37 9.72
C LEU A 41 -6.25 5.07 10.40
N ALA A 42 -6.27 4.98 11.74
CA ALA A 42 -5.14 4.53 12.53
C ALA A 42 -5.22 3.03 12.77
N PRO A 43 -4.11 2.28 12.58
CA PRO A 43 -4.08 0.86 12.90
C PRO A 43 -4.22 0.65 14.41
N VAL A 44 -4.92 -0.44 14.77
CA VAL A 44 -5.02 -0.93 16.15
C VAL A 44 -4.09 -2.13 16.39
N ASP A 45 -3.26 -2.44 15.42
CA ASP A 45 -2.30 -3.55 15.38
C ASP A 45 -0.88 -3.04 15.09
N ASP A 46 0.04 -3.92 14.73
CA ASP A 46 1.44 -3.62 14.43
C ASP A 46 1.71 -3.14 13.00
N THR A 47 0.69 -2.77 12.23
CA THR A 47 0.84 -2.30 10.82
C THR A 47 1.80 -1.12 10.69
N GLY A 48 1.79 -0.18 11.64
CA GLY A 48 2.82 0.84 11.77
C GLY A 48 2.67 2.06 10.86
N PHE A 49 1.62 2.12 10.01
CA PHE A 49 1.27 3.28 9.17
C PHE A 49 -0.25 3.44 9.08
N GLN A 50 -0.70 4.63 8.78
CA GLN A 50 -2.12 4.96 8.61
C GLN A 50 -2.60 4.65 7.18
N LEU A 51 -3.93 4.52 6.99
CA LEU A 51 -4.55 4.69 5.67
C LEU A 51 -5.13 6.10 5.58
N ARG A 52 -4.87 6.78 4.46
CA ARG A 52 -5.43 8.10 4.16
C ARG A 52 -6.25 8.01 2.87
N PHE A 53 -7.50 8.41 2.93
CA PHE A 53 -8.40 8.46 1.77
C PHE A 53 -8.51 9.91 1.32
N LEU A 54 -8.00 10.19 0.13
CA LEU A 54 -7.88 11.55 -0.41
C LEU A 54 -8.92 11.78 -1.49
N PRO A 55 -9.62 12.95 -1.48
CA PRO A 55 -10.60 13.26 -2.51
C PRO A 55 -9.92 13.36 -3.88
N SER A 56 -10.50 12.69 -4.88
CA SER A 56 -9.99 12.67 -6.24
C SER A 56 -11.11 12.43 -7.24
N GLU A 57 -11.16 13.24 -8.29
CA GLU A 57 -12.07 13.05 -9.42
C GLU A 57 -11.51 12.11 -10.51
N ALA A 58 -10.31 11.56 -10.29
CA ALA A 58 -9.65 10.73 -11.27
C ALA A 58 -10.31 9.34 -11.36
N GLU A 59 -10.76 8.98 -12.56
CA GLU A 59 -11.32 7.65 -12.82
C GLU A 59 -10.26 6.55 -12.71
N LYS A 60 -10.66 5.40 -12.19
CA LYS A 60 -9.83 4.18 -12.20
C LYS A 60 -9.85 3.56 -13.60
N VAL A 61 -8.75 3.67 -14.31
CA VAL A 61 -8.63 3.22 -15.72
C VAL A 61 -7.97 1.86 -15.91
N GLN A 62 -7.32 1.34 -14.84
CA GLN A 62 -6.61 0.06 -14.87
C GLN A 62 -6.58 -0.59 -13.48
N GLN A 63 -6.09 -1.82 -13.41
CA GLN A 63 -5.77 -2.49 -12.15
C GLN A 63 -4.73 -1.66 -11.37
N ASN A 64 -4.90 -1.57 -10.05
CA ASN A 64 -3.92 -0.91 -9.21
C ASN A 64 -2.60 -1.68 -9.19
N ARG A 65 -1.49 -0.96 -9.18
CA ARG A 65 -0.14 -1.55 -9.07
C ARG A 65 0.22 -2.00 -7.66
N MET A 66 -0.65 -1.70 -6.70
CA MET A 66 -0.51 -2.10 -5.29
C MET A 66 -1.87 -2.50 -4.74
N HIS A 67 -1.91 -3.55 -3.95
CA HIS A 67 -3.12 -3.99 -3.27
C HIS A 67 -2.79 -4.60 -1.91
N PHE A 68 -3.81 -4.73 -1.06
CA PHE A 68 -3.70 -5.42 0.22
C PHE A 68 -3.84 -6.93 0.05
N ASP A 69 -3.00 -7.68 0.77
CA ASP A 69 -3.18 -9.09 1.08
C ASP A 69 -3.58 -9.21 2.55
N LEU A 70 -4.84 -9.59 2.80
CA LEU A 70 -5.37 -9.83 4.14
C LEU A 70 -5.23 -11.29 4.50
N THR A 71 -4.59 -11.61 5.63
CA THR A 71 -4.34 -12.98 6.06
C THR A 71 -5.58 -13.63 6.69
N SER A 72 -5.60 -14.96 6.68
CA SER A 72 -6.58 -15.78 7.39
C SER A 72 -5.88 -16.84 8.23
N VAL A 73 -6.31 -17.03 9.48
CA VAL A 73 -5.77 -18.09 10.35
C VAL A 73 -6.51 -19.42 10.21
N SER A 74 -7.70 -19.40 9.58
CA SER A 74 -8.48 -20.59 9.24
C SER A 74 -9.33 -20.34 7.99
N PRO A 75 -9.84 -21.42 7.32
CA PRO A 75 -10.78 -21.28 6.21
C PRO A 75 -12.03 -20.49 6.59
N GLU A 76 -12.56 -20.71 7.79
CA GLU A 76 -13.76 -20.01 8.29
C GLU A 76 -13.49 -18.50 8.45
N MET A 77 -12.29 -18.09 8.88
CA MET A 77 -11.91 -16.67 8.94
C MET A 77 -11.83 -16.05 7.55
N GLN A 78 -11.30 -16.77 6.56
CA GLN A 78 -11.30 -16.33 5.17
C GLN A 78 -12.73 -16.07 4.67
N GLU A 79 -13.61 -17.04 4.84
CA GLU A 79 -15.03 -16.92 4.46
C GLU A 79 -15.73 -15.75 5.18
N GLN A 80 -15.49 -15.59 6.49
CA GLN A 80 -16.04 -14.47 7.27
C GLN A 80 -15.54 -13.11 6.80
N THR A 81 -14.26 -13.01 6.46
CA THR A 81 -13.65 -11.76 5.94
C THR A 81 -14.26 -11.41 4.58
N VAL A 82 -14.36 -12.38 3.67
CA VAL A 82 -15.03 -12.21 2.37
C VAL A 82 -16.48 -11.77 2.55
N ALA A 83 -17.25 -12.50 3.37
CA ALA A 83 -18.68 -12.19 3.62
C ALA A 83 -18.84 -10.77 4.22
N ARG A 84 -17.96 -10.39 5.15
CA ARG A 84 -17.94 -9.04 5.75
C ARG A 84 -17.67 -7.96 4.71
N ALA A 85 -16.66 -8.14 3.86
CA ALA A 85 -16.34 -7.20 2.80
C ALA A 85 -17.50 -7.04 1.80
N LEU A 86 -18.11 -8.14 1.37
CA LEU A 86 -19.30 -8.11 0.48
C LEU A 86 -20.48 -7.37 1.12
N LYS A 87 -20.75 -7.62 2.41
CA LYS A 87 -21.82 -6.93 3.15
C LYS A 87 -21.59 -5.42 3.26
N LEU A 88 -20.33 -4.97 3.28
CA LEU A 88 -19.95 -3.56 3.36
C LEU A 88 -19.91 -2.86 1.98
N GLY A 89 -20.21 -3.58 0.90
CA GLY A 89 -20.29 -3.01 -0.45
C GLY A 89 -19.10 -3.33 -1.34
N GLY A 90 -18.20 -4.20 -0.91
CA GLY A 90 -17.19 -4.82 -1.77
C GLY A 90 -17.84 -5.81 -2.75
N ARG A 91 -17.08 -6.28 -3.71
CA ARG A 91 -17.52 -7.26 -4.70
C ARG A 91 -16.39 -8.22 -5.06
N HIS A 92 -16.73 -9.42 -5.51
CA HIS A 92 -15.75 -10.28 -6.16
C HIS A 92 -15.18 -9.61 -7.41
N HIS A 93 -13.90 -9.81 -7.62
CA HIS A 93 -13.19 -9.24 -8.77
C HIS A 93 -12.32 -10.32 -9.42
N ASP A 94 -12.40 -10.41 -10.75
CA ASP A 94 -11.60 -11.35 -11.53
C ASP A 94 -10.41 -10.59 -12.14
N VAL A 95 -9.23 -10.99 -11.74
CA VAL A 95 -7.94 -10.48 -12.28
C VAL A 95 -7.22 -11.56 -13.10
N GLY A 96 -7.93 -12.64 -13.47
CA GLY A 96 -7.35 -13.77 -14.20
C GLY A 96 -6.64 -14.80 -13.31
N GLN A 97 -6.95 -14.84 -12.00
CA GLN A 97 -6.30 -15.72 -11.02
C GLN A 97 -6.51 -17.22 -11.23
N GLY A 98 -7.39 -17.61 -12.14
CA GLY A 98 -7.62 -19.01 -12.47
C GLY A 98 -8.40 -19.81 -11.41
N PRO A 99 -8.87 -21.03 -11.77
CA PRO A 99 -9.78 -21.83 -10.92
C PRO A 99 -9.08 -22.48 -9.70
N ASP A 100 -7.76 -22.60 -9.72
CA ASP A 100 -6.98 -23.24 -8.66
C ASP A 100 -6.48 -22.25 -7.58
N ALA A 101 -6.81 -20.95 -7.72
CA ALA A 101 -6.43 -19.95 -6.75
C ALA A 101 -7.13 -20.21 -5.39
N THR A 102 -6.33 -20.23 -4.33
CA THR A 102 -6.81 -20.44 -2.95
C THR A 102 -7.16 -19.13 -2.24
N HIS A 103 -6.59 -18.01 -2.71
CA HIS A 103 -6.96 -16.67 -2.27
C HIS A 103 -8.23 -16.18 -2.98
N VAL A 104 -8.94 -15.27 -2.35
CA VAL A 104 -10.13 -14.64 -2.91
C VAL A 104 -9.81 -13.19 -3.27
N VAL A 105 -10.00 -12.82 -4.54
CA VAL A 105 -9.83 -11.44 -5.00
C VAL A 105 -11.15 -10.69 -4.89
N LEU A 106 -11.11 -9.56 -4.24
CA LEU A 106 -12.22 -8.64 -4.05
C LEU A 106 -11.85 -7.24 -4.55
N ALA A 107 -12.86 -6.42 -4.80
CA ALA A 107 -12.70 -4.98 -4.96
C ALA A 107 -13.53 -4.25 -3.91
N ASP A 108 -12.99 -3.15 -3.40
CA ASP A 108 -13.69 -2.24 -2.51
C ASP A 108 -14.80 -1.43 -3.26
N PRO A 109 -15.58 -0.57 -2.60
CA PRO A 109 -16.64 0.22 -3.24
C PRO A 109 -16.16 1.14 -4.38
N GLU A 110 -14.89 1.51 -4.39
CA GLU A 110 -14.25 2.36 -5.42
C GLU A 110 -13.52 1.53 -6.49
N GLY A 111 -13.54 0.20 -6.35
CA GLY A 111 -12.92 -0.71 -7.31
C GLY A 111 -11.45 -1.00 -7.07
N ASN A 112 -10.90 -0.64 -5.91
CA ASN A 112 -9.53 -1.01 -5.57
C ASN A 112 -9.47 -2.49 -5.20
N GLU A 113 -8.60 -3.23 -5.87
CA GLU A 113 -8.40 -4.65 -5.66
C GLU A 113 -7.75 -4.93 -4.30
N PHE A 114 -8.13 -6.05 -3.67
CA PHE A 114 -7.45 -6.63 -2.52
C PHE A 114 -7.71 -8.13 -2.45
N CYS A 115 -6.79 -8.85 -1.81
CA CYS A 115 -6.89 -10.29 -1.66
C CYS A 115 -7.19 -10.68 -0.21
N VAL A 116 -7.98 -11.74 -0.05
CA VAL A 116 -8.12 -12.46 1.22
C VAL A 116 -7.39 -13.78 1.05
N ILE A 117 -6.25 -13.90 1.71
CA ILE A 117 -5.30 -15.01 1.54
C ILE A 117 -5.75 -16.20 2.38
N GLU A 118 -5.57 -17.38 1.84
CA GLU A 118 -5.90 -18.65 2.48
C GLU A 118 -5.14 -18.89 3.79
N ALA A 119 -5.72 -19.69 4.64
CA ALA A 119 -5.07 -20.14 5.87
C ALA A 119 -3.83 -20.99 5.57
N GLY A 120 -2.78 -20.83 6.37
CA GLY A 120 -1.55 -21.61 6.25
C GLY A 120 -0.58 -21.10 5.19
N ASN A 121 -0.79 -19.91 4.64
CA ASN A 121 0.18 -19.26 3.77
C ASN A 121 1.50 -19.01 4.53
N LYS A 122 2.59 -19.67 4.08
CA LYS A 122 3.87 -19.63 4.79
C LYS A 122 4.61 -18.31 4.61
N PHE A 123 4.40 -17.65 3.49
CA PHE A 123 5.06 -16.38 3.21
C PHE A 123 4.57 -15.29 4.14
N LEU A 124 3.28 -15.32 4.52
CA LEU A 124 2.67 -14.32 5.39
C LEU A 124 2.48 -14.81 6.85
N ALA A 125 3.03 -15.97 7.21
CA ALA A 125 2.78 -16.64 8.51
C ALA A 125 3.11 -15.78 9.74
N GLU A 126 4.07 -14.86 9.63
CA GLU A 126 4.50 -13.99 10.74
C GLU A 126 3.84 -12.61 10.72
N CYS A 127 2.95 -12.35 9.77
CA CYS A 127 2.27 -11.06 9.62
C CYS A 127 0.94 -11.05 10.36
N GLY A 128 0.47 -9.83 10.71
CA GLY A 128 -0.85 -9.60 11.25
C GLY A 128 -1.97 -9.76 10.22
N PHE A 129 -3.15 -9.21 10.50
CA PHE A 129 -4.29 -9.30 9.58
C PHE A 129 -4.01 -8.64 8.23
N VAL A 130 -3.35 -7.49 8.22
CA VAL A 130 -2.72 -6.95 7.01
C VAL A 130 -1.41 -7.68 6.80
N GLY A 131 -1.39 -8.64 5.89
CA GLY A 131 -0.25 -9.51 5.63
C GLY A 131 0.80 -8.86 4.76
N ALA A 132 0.36 -8.26 3.64
CA ALA A 132 1.24 -7.53 2.74
C ALA A 132 0.54 -6.38 2.03
N LEU A 133 1.39 -5.46 1.53
CA LEU A 133 1.11 -4.59 0.39
C LEU A 133 1.83 -5.22 -0.80
N ALA A 134 1.08 -5.95 -1.62
CA ALA A 134 1.61 -6.59 -2.82
C ALA A 134 1.64 -5.58 -3.97
N SER A 135 2.81 -5.38 -4.55
CA SER A 135 3.04 -4.37 -5.57
C SER A 135 3.59 -5.00 -6.84
N ASP A 136 3.18 -4.45 -7.98
CA ASP A 136 3.80 -4.67 -9.27
C ASP A 136 5.07 -3.80 -9.34
N GLY A 137 6.21 -4.40 -9.58
CA GLY A 137 7.47 -3.68 -9.63
C GLY A 137 8.69 -4.57 -9.78
N SER A 138 9.81 -3.95 -10.15
CA SER A 138 11.09 -4.61 -10.37
C SER A 138 11.79 -4.99 -9.05
N GLN A 139 12.77 -5.89 -9.15
CA GLN A 139 13.66 -6.21 -8.05
C GLN A 139 14.43 -4.96 -7.57
N ASP A 140 14.82 -4.08 -8.51
CA ASP A 140 15.55 -2.84 -8.19
C ASP A 140 14.71 -1.88 -7.34
N VAL A 141 13.40 -1.81 -7.56
CA VAL A 141 12.53 -0.98 -6.73
C VAL A 141 12.40 -1.53 -5.31
N GLY A 142 12.43 -2.84 -5.13
CA GLY A 142 12.49 -3.43 -3.79
C GLY A 142 13.80 -3.09 -3.05
N TYR A 143 14.93 -3.08 -3.76
CA TYR A 143 16.21 -2.62 -3.20
C TYR A 143 16.21 -1.13 -2.88
N PHE A 144 15.57 -0.30 -3.71
CA PHE A 144 15.37 1.11 -3.43
C PHE A 144 14.60 1.30 -2.12
N TRP A 145 13.43 0.67 -1.96
CA TRP A 145 12.59 0.81 -0.77
C TRP A 145 13.25 0.24 0.49
N SER A 146 14.01 -0.86 0.37
CA SER A 146 14.82 -1.39 1.48
C SER A 146 15.81 -0.37 2.03
N ARG A 147 16.49 0.36 1.13
CA ARG A 147 17.45 1.40 1.52
C ARG A 147 16.77 2.70 1.95
N ALA A 148 15.67 3.08 1.30
CA ALA A 148 14.92 4.29 1.61
C ALA A 148 14.35 4.26 3.04
N LEU A 149 13.73 3.14 3.42
CA LEU A 149 13.11 2.93 4.74
C LEU A 149 14.06 2.32 5.78
N GLU A 150 15.27 1.89 5.37
CA GLU A 150 16.18 1.08 6.18
C GLU A 150 15.54 -0.21 6.72
N TRP A 151 14.63 -0.79 5.93
CA TRP A 151 13.98 -2.06 6.26
C TRP A 151 14.71 -3.23 5.59
N PRO A 152 14.96 -4.34 6.32
CA PRO A 152 15.63 -5.49 5.75
C PRO A 152 14.81 -6.15 4.64
N LEU A 153 15.50 -6.66 3.63
CA LEU A 153 14.95 -7.63 2.71
C LEU A 153 14.64 -8.92 3.47
N VAL A 154 13.40 -9.39 3.40
CA VAL A 154 12.93 -10.66 3.99
C VAL A 154 12.64 -11.72 2.92
N TRP A 155 12.68 -11.30 1.65
CA TRP A 155 12.61 -12.14 0.47
C TRP A 155 13.39 -11.48 -0.67
N ASP A 156 14.19 -12.27 -1.40
CA ASP A 156 14.98 -11.82 -2.55
C ASP A 156 15.31 -13.05 -3.42
N GLN A 157 14.36 -13.47 -4.27
CA GLN A 157 14.47 -14.65 -5.14
C GLN A 157 13.65 -14.44 -6.41
N ASP A 158 14.11 -15.03 -7.51
CA ASP A 158 13.38 -15.10 -8.79
C ASP A 158 12.91 -13.73 -9.31
N GLN A 159 13.69 -12.67 -9.06
CA GLN A 159 13.40 -11.26 -9.37
C GLN A 159 12.27 -10.64 -8.53
N GLU A 160 11.77 -11.36 -7.55
CA GLU A 160 10.83 -10.87 -6.55
C GLU A 160 11.56 -10.38 -5.30
N THR A 161 11.03 -9.37 -4.64
CA THR A 161 11.56 -8.84 -3.38
C THR A 161 10.45 -8.60 -2.38
N ALA A 162 10.80 -8.70 -1.09
CA ALA A 162 9.96 -8.21 -0.02
C ALA A 162 10.81 -7.58 1.07
N ILE A 163 10.32 -6.48 1.63
CA ILE A 163 10.85 -5.86 2.84
C ILE A 163 9.82 -5.93 3.96
N ARG A 164 10.31 -5.83 5.20
CA ARG A 164 9.44 -5.72 6.38
C ARG A 164 10.08 -4.84 7.43
N SER A 165 9.27 -4.04 8.11
CA SER A 165 9.74 -3.23 9.22
C SER A 165 10.37 -4.10 10.31
N PRO A 166 11.53 -3.71 10.91
CA PRO A 166 12.09 -4.38 12.08
C PRO A 166 11.14 -4.37 13.30
N ARG A 167 10.14 -3.49 13.29
CA ARG A 167 9.13 -3.39 14.34
C ARG A 167 7.92 -4.31 14.16
N GLY A 168 7.88 -5.09 13.07
CA GLY A 168 6.74 -5.94 12.69
C GLY A 168 5.87 -5.33 11.59
N GLY A 169 4.59 -5.69 11.58
CA GLY A 169 3.63 -5.24 10.58
C GLY A 169 3.67 -6.04 9.27
N PRO A 170 3.02 -5.52 8.21
CA PRO A 170 2.95 -6.19 6.92
C PRO A 170 4.28 -6.20 6.19
N LYS A 171 4.41 -7.09 5.22
CA LYS A 171 5.44 -7.02 4.21
C LYS A 171 5.04 -6.01 3.13
N ILE A 172 6.02 -5.40 2.48
CA ILE A 172 5.85 -4.72 1.20
C ILE A 172 6.58 -5.56 0.17
N THR A 173 5.88 -5.97 -0.89
CA THR A 173 6.43 -6.92 -1.86
C THR A 173 6.40 -6.36 -3.27
N TRP A 174 7.33 -6.79 -4.11
CA TRP A 174 7.36 -6.49 -5.54
C TRP A 174 7.52 -7.81 -6.31
N GLY A 175 6.54 -8.10 -7.18
CA GLY A 175 6.34 -9.42 -7.78
C GLY A 175 7.21 -9.73 -8.99
N GLY A 176 8.11 -8.82 -9.39
CA GLY A 176 8.94 -9.04 -10.57
C GLY A 176 8.15 -9.06 -11.89
N PRO A 177 8.79 -9.49 -13.01
CA PRO A 177 8.14 -9.54 -14.30
C PRO A 177 7.10 -10.69 -14.41
N PRO A 178 6.05 -10.56 -15.26
CA PRO A 178 5.85 -9.46 -16.19
C PRO A 178 5.26 -8.21 -15.54
N PHE A 179 5.73 -7.02 -15.94
CA PHE A 179 5.27 -5.75 -15.38
C PHE A 179 4.02 -5.26 -16.09
N THR A 180 3.04 -4.79 -15.34
CA THR A 180 1.91 -4.04 -15.88
C THR A 180 2.39 -2.64 -16.30
N PRO A 181 2.17 -2.20 -17.55
CA PRO A 181 2.55 -0.86 -17.97
C PRO A 181 1.88 0.19 -17.09
N LYS A 182 2.68 1.14 -16.58
CA LYS A 182 2.14 2.28 -15.82
C LYS A 182 1.42 3.24 -16.77
N THR A 183 0.13 3.47 -16.52
CA THR A 183 -0.68 4.44 -17.26
C THR A 183 -1.30 5.44 -16.26
N GLY A 184 -0.79 6.65 -16.26
CA GLY A 184 -1.27 7.71 -15.37
C GLY A 184 -0.72 7.58 -13.93
N ARG A 185 -1.33 8.35 -13.02
CA ARG A 185 -0.98 8.41 -11.60
C ARG A 185 -1.52 7.19 -10.86
N ASN A 186 -0.73 6.63 -9.94
CA ASN A 186 -1.18 5.54 -9.09
C ASN A 186 -2.21 6.04 -8.06
N ARG A 187 -3.28 5.27 -7.86
CA ARG A 187 -4.30 5.56 -6.85
C ARG A 187 -3.81 5.30 -5.43
N LEU A 188 -2.92 4.30 -5.26
CA LEU A 188 -2.30 3.97 -3.98
C LEU A 188 -0.86 4.46 -4.01
N ARG A 189 -0.47 5.25 -2.99
CA ARG A 189 0.85 5.87 -2.88
C ARG A 189 1.32 5.92 -1.45
N PHE A 190 2.62 5.81 -1.21
CA PHE A 190 3.21 5.98 0.10
C PHE A 190 3.37 7.46 0.48
N ASP A 191 3.06 7.77 1.73
CA ASP A 191 3.46 9.01 2.39
C ASP A 191 4.57 8.71 3.39
N LEU A 192 5.66 9.45 3.27
CA LEU A 192 6.85 9.35 4.10
C LEU A 192 7.02 10.63 4.91
N ALA A 193 7.44 10.53 6.16
CA ALA A 193 7.89 11.67 6.95
C ALA A 193 9.43 11.69 7.00
N ALA A 194 10.02 12.86 6.74
CA ALA A 194 11.47 13.05 6.89
C ALA A 194 11.85 13.18 8.37
N GLU A 195 12.90 12.50 8.79
CA GLU A 195 13.49 12.72 10.11
C GLU A 195 14.59 13.79 10.02
N GLY A 196 14.26 15.05 10.28
CA GLY A 196 15.22 16.16 10.29
C GLY A 196 15.16 17.03 9.04
N ASP A 197 16.31 17.32 8.39
CA ASP A 197 16.33 18.18 7.19
C ASP A 197 15.74 17.47 5.98
N VAL A 198 14.56 17.90 5.57
CA VAL A 198 13.84 17.32 4.43
C VAL A 198 14.64 17.42 3.12
N ASN A 199 15.43 18.49 2.90
CA ASN A 199 16.21 18.63 1.67
C ASN A 199 17.36 17.63 1.62
N ALA A 200 18.05 17.41 2.74
CA ALA A 200 19.08 16.37 2.83
C ALA A 200 18.49 14.97 2.57
N GLU A 201 17.26 14.73 3.05
CA GLU A 201 16.58 13.46 2.83
C GLU A 201 16.13 13.28 1.37
N LEU A 202 15.61 14.33 0.74
CA LEU A 202 15.27 14.31 -0.69
C LEU A 202 16.52 14.03 -1.55
N ASP A 203 17.66 14.66 -1.24
CA ASP A 203 18.92 14.42 -1.93
C ASP A 203 19.42 12.97 -1.73
N ARG A 204 19.21 12.40 -0.53
CA ARG A 204 19.51 10.98 -0.25
C ARG A 204 18.66 10.06 -1.10
N LEU A 205 17.35 10.28 -1.16
CA LEU A 205 16.41 9.47 -1.96
C LEU A 205 16.74 9.56 -3.47
N ILE A 206 17.10 10.75 -3.97
CA ILE A 206 17.57 10.92 -5.34
C ILE A 206 18.87 10.12 -5.58
N GLY A 207 19.80 10.15 -4.64
CA GLY A 207 21.02 9.34 -4.69
C GLY A 207 20.77 7.83 -4.69
N LEU A 208 19.60 7.37 -4.19
CA LEU A 208 19.16 5.98 -4.23
C LEU A 208 18.41 5.60 -5.52
N GLY A 209 18.04 6.58 -6.36
CA GLY A 209 17.38 6.35 -7.64
C GLY A 209 15.98 6.95 -7.76
N ALA A 210 15.48 7.68 -6.76
CA ALA A 210 14.23 8.42 -6.88
C ALA A 210 14.39 9.65 -7.78
N ALA A 211 13.26 10.14 -8.31
CA ALA A 211 13.22 11.41 -9.03
C ALA A 211 12.15 12.34 -8.41
N ARG A 212 12.36 13.67 -8.52
CA ARG A 212 11.31 14.63 -8.17
C ARG A 212 10.26 14.64 -9.27
N ALA A 213 8.99 14.69 -8.89
CA ALA A 213 7.92 14.97 -9.83
C ALA A 213 8.00 16.42 -10.32
N ASP A 214 7.46 16.69 -11.52
CA ASP A 214 7.40 18.04 -12.11
C ASP A 214 6.31 18.93 -11.46
N SER A 215 5.94 18.65 -10.21
CA SER A 215 4.99 19.43 -9.41
C SER A 215 5.71 20.32 -8.40
N PRO A 216 5.21 21.55 -8.14
CA PRO A 216 5.75 22.35 -7.04
C PRO A 216 5.47 21.65 -5.70
N PRO A 217 6.26 21.96 -4.65
CA PRO A 217 5.93 21.51 -3.29
C PRO A 217 4.51 21.91 -2.91
N GLY A 218 3.83 21.04 -2.17
CA GLY A 218 2.50 21.30 -1.70
C GLY A 218 2.43 22.34 -0.57
N PRO A 219 1.21 22.66 -0.09
CA PRO A 219 0.96 23.78 0.83
C PRO A 219 1.61 23.60 2.22
N PHE A 220 1.95 22.38 2.60
CA PHE A 220 2.64 22.08 3.87
C PHE A 220 4.14 21.79 3.68
N GLY A 221 4.67 22.02 2.47
CA GLY A 221 6.07 21.77 2.14
C GLY A 221 6.37 20.34 1.69
N GLU A 222 5.33 19.52 1.54
CA GLU A 222 5.46 18.17 1.03
C GLU A 222 5.95 18.14 -0.42
N VAL A 223 6.78 17.16 -0.75
CA VAL A 223 7.37 17.00 -2.08
C VAL A 223 6.97 15.66 -2.67
N GLU A 224 6.38 15.71 -3.86
CA GLU A 224 6.10 14.51 -4.62
C GLU A 224 7.35 14.01 -5.36
N MET A 225 7.57 12.70 -5.24
CA MET A 225 8.68 11.99 -5.88
C MET A 225 8.18 10.74 -6.60
N THR A 226 9.05 10.15 -7.40
CA THR A 226 8.84 8.83 -7.99
C THR A 226 9.99 7.90 -7.62
N ASP A 227 9.64 6.63 -7.39
CA ASP A 227 10.62 5.56 -7.24
C ASP A 227 11.26 5.16 -8.58
N PRO A 228 12.23 4.24 -8.62
CA PRO A 228 12.89 3.82 -9.88
C PRO A 228 11.95 3.26 -10.95
N ASP A 229 10.79 2.70 -10.55
CA ASP A 229 9.76 2.20 -11.48
C ASP A 229 8.70 3.27 -11.83
N GLY A 230 8.91 4.52 -11.39
CA GLY A 230 8.03 5.66 -11.66
C GLY A 230 6.76 5.70 -10.81
N ASN A 231 6.68 4.94 -9.69
CA ASN A 231 5.54 5.03 -8.78
C ASN A 231 5.67 6.25 -7.88
N GLU A 232 4.61 7.05 -7.81
CA GLU A 232 4.58 8.26 -7.01
C GLU A 232 4.56 7.94 -5.51
N PHE A 233 5.26 8.77 -4.74
CA PHE A 233 5.20 8.83 -3.29
C PHE A 233 5.44 10.27 -2.81
N THR A 234 5.00 10.59 -1.60
CA THR A 234 5.14 11.94 -1.02
C THR A 234 6.12 11.91 0.14
N VAL A 235 6.96 12.93 0.23
CA VAL A 235 7.84 13.17 1.39
C VAL A 235 7.38 14.42 2.12
N TRP A 236 6.98 14.27 3.37
CA TRP A 236 6.57 15.33 4.29
C TRP A 236 7.76 15.80 5.12
N PRO A 237 7.84 17.13 5.42
CA PRO A 237 8.88 17.68 6.27
C PRO A 237 8.72 17.28 7.74
#